data_3ff24b9864dd6f426bc5f03d893f5f45
#
_entry.id   3ff24b9864dd6f426bc5f03d893f5f45
#
_cell.length_a   1.000
_cell.length_b   1.000
_cell.length_c   1.000
_cell.angle_alpha   90.00
_cell.angle_beta   90.00
_cell.angle_gamma   90.00
#
_symmetry.space_group_name_H-M   'P 1'
#
loop_
_entity.id
_entity.type
_entity.pdbx_description
1 polymer ?
#
loop_
_entity_poly.entity_id
_entity_poly.type
_entity_poly.pdbx_seq_one_letter_code
_entity_poly.pdbx_strand_id
1 'polypeptide(L)'
;MLKTTVSLCPECLAHVPAIVFTRGGRVLVAKSCAAHGRSEAILENDERFYFLSNKDRSGRRFADDRVMTIPEYGGCCGPGSSGCGPAVETGFGPYTGQTANKTCTLLVEITNACNLACPVCYSDARGDRKMPRADFQRYIDRLLEIKGGLDSVQLTGGEAMLHPEFWEFVSFLHGRSGIKKIYIPTNGLLLAGRDAARRLVPFRDKVMVLLQFDAETAEANRALRAANPTGARQRVIEELDRAGVAMQLTMTLSRGVNEDQVGAVVRQGLAHKNIKVIALQPATYSGRYDLDPDPLSRLTLSDVLKAITTQVRPRVRPEEFAPIPCSHPNCGWITLFVRRFGLVRNIMRFVDLPAIMDEVAYKTLLSTNELRRVVGRGRRGAALAARLVRSTDVFTIAIKPFMDRFSYDQDRVANCCHHLMDTRGRPVSFCEYNALVRPRDSWERLPLLR
;
A
#
# COMPACT_ATOMS: atom_id res chain seq x y z
N MET A 1 -3.89 16.37 23.68
CA MET A 1 -3.45 16.72 22.32
C MET A 1 -2.11 16.03 22.05
N LEU A 2 -1.96 15.37 20.91
CA LEU A 2 -0.74 14.66 20.53
C LEU A 2 0.11 15.50 19.57
N LYS A 3 -0.49 16.01 18.50
CA LYS A 3 0.17 16.87 17.50
C LYS A 3 -0.82 17.76 16.76
N THR A 4 -0.32 18.79 16.11
CA THR A 4 -1.02 19.52 15.04
C THR A 4 -0.58 18.99 13.69
N THR A 5 -1.45 19.10 12.69
CA THR A 5 -1.17 18.68 11.31
C THR A 5 -2.06 19.45 10.32
N VAL A 6 -1.81 19.27 9.04
CA VAL A 6 -2.71 19.66 7.97
C VAL A 6 -3.50 18.43 7.52
N SER A 7 -4.81 18.59 7.38
CA SER A 7 -5.73 17.55 6.91
C SER A 7 -6.63 18.08 5.78
N LEU A 8 -7.59 17.28 5.33
CA LEU A 8 -8.58 17.69 4.32
C LEU A 8 -9.94 17.91 4.96
N CYS A 9 -10.63 18.95 4.53
CA CYS A 9 -12.07 19.05 4.76
C CYS A 9 -12.75 17.87 4.01
N PRO A 10 -13.60 17.05 4.65
CA PRO A 10 -14.21 15.92 3.97
C PRO A 10 -15.21 16.31 2.88
N GLU A 11 -15.73 17.54 2.91
CA GLU A 11 -16.73 18.05 1.95
C GLU A 11 -16.07 18.70 0.73
N CYS A 12 -15.28 19.76 0.92
CA CYS A 12 -14.69 20.52 -0.18
C CYS A 12 -13.25 20.12 -0.55
N LEU A 13 -12.65 19.19 0.19
CA LEU A 13 -11.26 18.71 0.01
C LEU A 13 -10.21 19.82 0.13
N ALA A 14 -10.55 20.97 0.72
CA ALA A 14 -9.57 22.01 1.05
C ALA A 14 -8.64 21.51 2.17
N HIS A 15 -7.39 21.91 2.12
CA HIS A 15 -6.47 21.69 3.22
C HIS A 15 -6.86 22.59 4.40
N VAL A 16 -6.98 21.99 5.56
CA VAL A 16 -7.43 22.66 6.78
C VAL A 16 -6.53 22.31 7.95
N PRO A 17 -6.38 23.21 8.94
CA PRO A 17 -5.69 22.89 10.18
C PRO A 17 -6.43 21.78 10.93
N ALA A 18 -5.65 20.89 11.53
CA ALA A 18 -6.18 19.76 12.29
C ALA A 18 -5.36 19.50 13.54
N ILE A 19 -6.01 18.95 14.55
CA ILE A 19 -5.38 18.45 15.76
C ILE A 19 -5.58 16.96 15.89
N VAL A 20 -4.53 16.25 16.28
CA VAL A 20 -4.60 14.83 16.67
C VAL A 20 -4.56 14.75 18.18
N PHE A 21 -5.48 14.01 18.76
CA PHE A 21 -5.63 13.91 20.20
C PHE A 21 -6.18 12.53 20.63
N THR A 22 -6.06 12.22 21.91
CA THR A 22 -6.63 11.01 22.50
C THR A 22 -7.95 11.32 23.21
N ARG A 23 -8.91 10.39 23.08
CA ARG A 23 -10.18 10.41 23.82
C ARG A 23 -10.65 8.96 24.02
N GLY A 24 -10.79 8.56 25.28
CA GLY A 24 -11.24 7.21 25.65
C GLY A 24 -10.33 6.10 25.13
N GLY A 25 -9.00 6.28 25.17
CA GLY A 25 -8.03 5.29 24.68
C GLY A 25 -7.91 5.20 23.16
N ARG A 26 -8.61 6.05 22.39
CA ARG A 26 -8.59 6.14 20.94
C ARG A 26 -7.86 7.40 20.49
N VAL A 27 -7.31 7.37 19.29
CA VAL A 27 -6.71 8.53 18.63
C VAL A 27 -7.64 9.05 17.55
N LEU A 28 -7.96 10.34 17.64
CA LEU A 28 -8.85 11.06 16.74
C LEU A 28 -8.12 12.22 16.07
N VAL A 29 -8.63 12.62 14.92
CA VAL A 29 -8.32 13.90 14.28
C VAL A 29 -9.57 14.77 14.29
N ALA A 30 -9.41 16.02 14.74
CA ALA A 30 -10.43 17.06 14.60
C ALA A 30 -9.92 18.14 13.65
N LYS A 31 -10.80 18.62 12.79
CA LYS A 31 -10.53 19.58 11.72
C LYS A 31 -11.55 20.70 11.75
N SER A 32 -11.14 21.87 11.31
CA SER A 32 -12.03 23.05 11.20
C SER A 32 -11.91 23.64 9.81
N CYS A 33 -13.01 23.63 9.07
CA CYS A 33 -13.15 24.27 7.75
C CYS A 33 -14.00 25.54 7.91
N ALA A 34 -13.57 26.65 7.34
CA ALA A 34 -14.32 27.89 7.39
C ALA A 34 -15.72 27.77 6.74
N ALA A 35 -15.83 26.96 5.68
CA ALA A 35 -17.10 26.80 4.95
C ALA A 35 -18.00 25.66 5.51
N HIS A 36 -17.41 24.60 6.12
CA HIS A 36 -18.14 23.37 6.48
C HIS A 36 -18.06 23.04 7.98
N GLY A 37 -17.47 23.93 8.78
CA GLY A 37 -17.39 23.77 10.25
C GLY A 37 -16.43 22.66 10.68
N ARG A 38 -16.73 22.10 11.86
CA ARG A 38 -15.88 21.09 12.51
C ARG A 38 -16.28 19.67 12.11
N SER A 39 -15.27 18.83 11.89
CA SER A 39 -15.44 17.38 11.68
C SER A 39 -14.40 16.59 12.46
N GLU A 40 -14.74 15.36 12.82
CA GLU A 40 -13.86 14.44 13.53
C GLU A 40 -13.81 13.08 12.85
N ALA A 41 -12.69 12.38 12.98
CA ALA A 41 -12.55 10.99 12.52
C ALA A 41 -11.59 10.22 13.43
N ILE A 42 -11.78 8.90 13.51
CA ILE A 42 -10.85 8.00 14.18
C ILE A 42 -9.63 7.77 13.27
N LEU A 43 -8.43 7.88 13.85
CA LEU A 43 -7.17 7.48 13.24
C LEU A 43 -6.72 6.11 13.74
N GLU A 44 -6.95 5.82 15.05
CA GLU A 44 -6.57 4.57 15.68
C GLU A 44 -7.50 4.24 16.86
N ASN A 45 -7.98 3.00 16.94
CA ASN A 45 -8.89 2.55 17.99
C ASN A 45 -8.18 2.17 19.30
N ASP A 46 -6.85 2.03 19.27
CA ASP A 46 -6.02 1.80 20.46
C ASP A 46 -4.78 2.70 20.41
N GLU A 47 -4.73 3.70 21.28
CA GLU A 47 -3.66 4.71 21.30
C GLU A 47 -2.24 4.13 21.44
N ARG A 48 -2.08 2.91 21.96
CA ARG A 48 -0.78 2.23 22.07
C ARG A 48 -0.15 1.90 20.72
N PHE A 49 -0.94 1.86 19.65
CA PHE A 49 -0.51 1.56 18.29
C PHE A 49 -0.42 2.80 17.39
N TYR A 50 -0.53 3.99 17.97
CA TYR A 50 -0.34 5.23 17.23
C TYR A 50 1.02 5.85 17.53
N PHE A 51 1.81 6.09 16.49
CA PHE A 51 3.16 6.60 16.60
C PHE A 51 3.23 8.08 16.24
N LEU A 52 3.95 8.85 17.07
CA LEU A 52 4.34 10.21 16.77
C LEU A 52 5.75 10.17 16.16
N SER A 53 5.86 10.41 14.86
CA SER A 53 7.11 10.29 14.10
C SER A 53 8.27 11.13 14.68
N ASN A 54 7.96 12.26 15.31
CA ASN A 54 8.94 13.16 15.91
C ASN A 54 9.28 12.86 17.39
N LYS A 55 8.53 11.97 18.06
CA LYS A 55 8.71 11.65 19.50
C LYS A 55 9.13 10.19 19.73
N ASP A 56 8.72 9.29 18.87
CA ASP A 56 9.09 7.88 18.94
C ASP A 56 10.50 7.68 18.37
N ARG A 57 11.35 6.95 19.10
CA ARG A 57 12.70 6.63 18.66
C ARG A 57 12.72 5.86 17.33
N SER A 58 11.79 4.94 17.13
CA SER A 58 11.59 4.24 15.86
C SER A 58 11.02 5.17 14.78
N GLY A 59 10.06 6.04 15.15
CA GLY A 59 9.45 7.02 14.26
C GLY A 59 10.42 8.06 13.75
N ARG A 60 11.33 8.57 14.60
CA ARG A 60 12.34 9.56 14.19
C ARG A 60 13.26 9.09 13.06
N ARG A 61 13.52 7.81 12.95
CA ARG A 61 14.36 7.24 11.90
C ARG A 61 13.63 7.14 10.55
N PHE A 62 12.31 7.18 10.57
CA PHE A 62 11.47 7.19 9.36
C PHE A 62 11.07 8.61 8.96
N ALA A 63 11.00 9.54 9.92
CA ALA A 63 10.81 10.94 9.63
C ALA A 63 12.12 11.49 9.04
N ASP A 64 12.02 12.10 7.87
CA ASP A 64 13.09 12.98 7.40
C ASP A 64 13.17 14.15 8.42
N ASP A 65 14.36 14.44 8.97
CA ASP A 65 14.58 15.57 9.88
C ASP A 65 14.35 16.93 9.16
N ARG A 66 14.01 16.89 7.88
CA ARG A 66 13.70 18.07 7.09
C ARG A 66 12.30 18.55 7.42
N VAL A 67 12.25 19.79 7.81
CA VAL A 67 11.04 20.57 8.08
C VAL A 67 9.97 20.23 7.05
N MET A 68 8.78 19.91 7.54
CA MET A 68 7.57 19.79 6.75
C MET A 68 7.40 21.09 5.95
N THR A 69 7.78 21.08 4.68
CA THR A 69 7.42 22.18 3.77
C THR A 69 5.92 22.07 3.56
N ILE A 70 5.19 22.97 4.18
CA ILE A 70 3.79 23.21 3.87
C ILE A 70 3.77 23.52 2.38
N PRO A 71 2.93 22.83 1.56
CA PRO A 71 2.77 23.22 0.17
C PRO A 71 2.49 24.71 0.14
N GLU A 72 3.24 25.45 -0.63
CA GLU A 72 2.98 26.88 -0.83
C GLU A 72 1.58 27.05 -1.42
N TYR A 73 0.61 27.21 -0.57
CA TYR A 73 -0.59 27.96 -0.89
C TYR A 73 -0.14 29.40 -1.03
N GLY A 74 -0.25 29.94 -2.22
CA GLY A 74 0.20 31.22 -2.63
C GLY A 74 0.24 32.25 -1.49
N GLY A 75 1.48 32.59 -1.10
CA GLY A 75 1.74 33.82 -0.39
C GLY A 75 1.49 33.86 1.09
N CYS A 76 2.31 33.20 1.91
CA CYS A 76 2.60 33.80 3.21
C CYS A 76 3.75 34.83 3.14
N CYS A 77 4.32 35.08 1.95
CA CYS A 77 5.24 36.17 1.67
C CYS A 77 4.57 37.11 0.67
N GLY A 78 4.18 38.29 1.12
CA GLY A 78 3.61 39.34 0.26
C GLY A 78 4.55 39.70 -0.92
N PRO A 79 4.03 40.40 -1.96
CA PRO A 79 4.83 40.81 -3.10
C PRO A 79 5.97 41.71 -2.64
N GLY A 80 7.21 41.19 -2.63
CA GLY A 80 8.41 41.90 -2.22
C GLY A 80 9.44 41.14 -1.39
N SER A 81 9.17 39.90 -0.97
CA SER A 81 10.17 39.11 -0.24
C SER A 81 11.13 38.43 -1.23
N SER A 82 12.35 38.93 -1.29
CA SER A 82 13.46 38.48 -2.15
C SER A 82 14.08 37.12 -1.72
N GLY A 83 13.31 36.25 -1.07
CA GLY A 83 13.82 34.99 -0.51
C GLY A 83 13.20 33.70 -1.06
N CYS A 84 12.11 33.78 -1.81
CA CYS A 84 11.51 32.62 -2.45
C CYS A 84 11.91 32.60 -3.91
N GLY A 85 12.92 31.82 -4.25
CA GLY A 85 13.27 31.57 -5.64
C GLY A 85 12.06 30.97 -6.39
N PRO A 86 11.97 31.14 -7.74
CA PRO A 86 10.88 30.61 -8.51
C PRO A 86 10.78 29.11 -8.28
N ALA A 87 9.57 28.61 -7.98
CA ALA A 87 9.30 27.21 -7.91
C ALA A 87 9.76 26.56 -9.21
N VAL A 88 10.86 25.82 -9.16
CA VAL A 88 11.32 25.05 -10.30
C VAL A 88 10.22 24.02 -10.53
N GLU A 89 9.47 24.16 -11.62
CA GLU A 89 8.58 23.14 -12.14
C GLU A 89 9.39 21.90 -12.52
N THR A 90 9.86 21.18 -11.52
CA THR A 90 10.26 19.80 -11.72
C THR A 90 8.95 19.08 -11.95
N GLY A 91 8.75 18.35 -13.03
CA GLY A 91 7.47 17.72 -13.40
C GLY A 91 6.94 16.64 -12.43
N PHE A 92 7.27 16.73 -11.16
CA PHE A 92 6.94 15.79 -10.08
C PHE A 92 6.42 16.57 -8.87
N GLY A 93 5.21 17.05 -8.91
CA GLY A 93 4.47 17.63 -7.79
C GLY A 93 5.18 18.68 -6.91
N PRO A 94 4.46 19.40 -6.09
CA PRO A 94 4.98 20.52 -5.29
C PRO A 94 6.01 20.13 -4.21
N TYR A 95 6.24 18.85 -3.96
CA TYR A 95 7.15 18.35 -2.92
C TYR A 95 8.56 17.99 -3.41
N THR A 96 8.89 18.26 -4.65
CA THR A 96 10.17 17.83 -5.24
C THR A 96 11.27 18.87 -5.18
N GLY A 97 11.14 19.91 -4.39
CA GLY A 97 12.26 20.78 -4.06
C GLY A 97 13.35 19.97 -3.35
N GLN A 98 14.36 19.50 -4.08
CA GLN A 98 15.62 18.92 -3.60
C GLN A 98 15.57 17.69 -2.68
N THR A 99 14.41 17.20 -2.26
CA THR A 99 14.32 15.93 -1.56
C THR A 99 14.38 14.79 -2.57
N ALA A 100 15.29 13.87 -2.39
CA ALA A 100 15.35 12.66 -3.21
C ALA A 100 13.94 12.04 -3.29
N ASN A 101 13.45 11.83 -4.51
CA ASN A 101 12.16 11.19 -4.74
C ASN A 101 12.11 9.86 -3.97
N LYS A 102 11.24 9.77 -2.94
CA LYS A 102 11.14 8.61 -2.04
C LYS A 102 10.38 7.42 -2.65
N THR A 103 9.95 7.46 -3.91
CA THR A 103 9.19 6.37 -4.54
C THR A 103 9.96 5.05 -4.46
N CYS A 104 9.49 4.11 -3.66
CA CYS A 104 9.95 2.73 -3.66
C CYS A 104 9.05 1.86 -4.55
N THR A 105 7.74 2.05 -4.41
CA THR A 105 6.71 1.38 -5.22
C THR A 105 5.96 2.41 -6.02
N LEU A 106 5.97 2.28 -7.33
CA LEU A 106 5.19 3.10 -8.23
C LEU A 106 3.97 2.32 -8.72
N LEU A 107 2.78 2.87 -8.51
CA LEU A 107 1.54 2.36 -9.09
C LEU A 107 1.24 3.12 -10.38
N VAL A 108 0.89 2.42 -11.44
CA VAL A 108 0.47 3.03 -12.70
C VAL A 108 -0.86 2.42 -13.11
N GLU A 109 -1.89 3.25 -13.11
CA GLU A 109 -3.19 2.88 -13.66
C GLU A 109 -3.11 2.94 -15.19
N ILE A 110 -3.08 1.78 -15.83
CA ILE A 110 -2.97 1.69 -17.30
C ILE A 110 -4.34 1.71 -17.98
N THR A 111 -5.42 1.51 -17.23
CA THR A 111 -6.81 1.68 -17.68
C THR A 111 -7.72 1.98 -16.50
N ASN A 112 -8.80 2.73 -16.74
CA ASN A 112 -9.85 2.93 -15.75
C ASN A 112 -11.06 1.99 -15.97
N ALA A 113 -10.95 1.03 -16.90
CA ALA A 113 -11.97 0.01 -17.13
C ALA A 113 -11.85 -1.15 -16.12
N CYS A 114 -12.97 -1.71 -15.72
CA CYS A 114 -13.03 -2.90 -14.87
C CYS A 114 -14.19 -3.82 -15.27
N ASN A 115 -14.02 -5.12 -15.08
CA ASN A 115 -15.05 -6.13 -15.29
C ASN A 115 -15.83 -6.48 -14.00
N LEU A 116 -15.66 -5.69 -12.93
CA LEU A 116 -16.43 -5.74 -11.68
C LEU A 116 -16.94 -4.35 -11.30
N ALA A 117 -18.10 -4.29 -10.63
CA ALA A 117 -18.70 -3.07 -10.09
C ALA A 117 -18.69 -3.07 -8.55
N CYS A 118 -17.54 -3.28 -7.95
CA CYS A 118 -17.38 -3.43 -6.50
C CYS A 118 -17.97 -2.25 -5.72
N PRO A 119 -18.83 -2.48 -4.69
CA PRO A 119 -19.30 -1.42 -3.79
C PRO A 119 -18.17 -0.71 -3.06
N VAL A 120 -17.06 -1.41 -2.81
CA VAL A 120 -15.85 -0.85 -2.19
C VAL A 120 -14.72 -0.88 -3.21
N CYS A 121 -14.36 0.30 -3.76
CA CYS A 121 -13.33 0.43 -4.79
C CYS A 121 -12.64 1.80 -4.69
N TYR A 122 -11.38 1.83 -4.25
CA TYR A 122 -10.64 3.08 -4.09
C TYR A 122 -10.41 3.83 -5.41
N SER A 123 -10.40 3.14 -6.56
CA SER A 123 -10.21 3.75 -7.88
C SER A 123 -11.52 4.18 -8.56
N ASP A 124 -12.68 3.76 -8.04
CA ASP A 124 -13.98 3.96 -8.67
C ASP A 124 -13.99 3.66 -10.17
N ALA A 125 -13.32 2.59 -10.55
CA ALA A 125 -13.07 2.25 -11.95
C ALA A 125 -14.35 1.85 -12.67
N ARG A 126 -14.87 2.75 -13.51
CA ARG A 126 -16.08 2.57 -14.35
C ARG A 126 -15.88 3.12 -15.76
N GLY A 127 -14.64 3.51 -16.09
CA GLY A 127 -14.32 4.14 -17.35
C GLY A 127 -14.03 3.16 -18.47
N ASP A 128 -13.65 3.72 -19.60
CA ASP A 128 -13.33 3.02 -20.85
C ASP A 128 -12.05 3.55 -21.50
N ARG A 129 -11.15 4.13 -20.69
CA ARG A 129 -9.92 4.77 -21.14
C ARG A 129 -8.69 3.91 -20.87
N LYS A 130 -7.67 4.10 -21.69
CA LYS A 130 -6.38 3.42 -21.56
C LYS A 130 -5.20 4.40 -21.65
N MET A 131 -4.13 4.10 -20.92
CA MET A 131 -2.86 4.81 -21.05
C MET A 131 -2.11 4.31 -22.30
N PRO A 132 -1.70 5.20 -23.21
CA PRO A 132 -0.87 4.82 -24.35
C PRO A 132 0.47 4.20 -23.90
N ARG A 133 0.89 3.13 -24.55
CA ARG A 133 2.17 2.47 -24.24
C ARG A 133 3.36 3.43 -24.31
N ALA A 134 3.39 4.31 -25.31
CA ALA A 134 4.47 5.28 -25.46
C ALA A 134 4.57 6.23 -24.27
N ASP A 135 3.43 6.70 -23.73
CA ASP A 135 3.40 7.56 -22.55
C ASP A 135 3.90 6.82 -21.32
N PHE A 136 3.40 5.60 -21.11
CA PHE A 136 3.85 4.74 -20.02
C PHE A 136 5.36 4.53 -20.05
N GLN A 137 5.92 4.15 -21.21
CA GLN A 137 7.35 3.89 -21.37
C GLN A 137 8.15 5.16 -21.05
N ARG A 138 7.76 6.30 -21.63
CA ARG A 138 8.40 7.60 -21.38
C ARG A 138 8.41 7.97 -19.90
N TYR A 139 7.29 7.78 -19.19
CA TYR A 139 7.17 8.10 -17.76
C TYR A 139 8.04 7.20 -16.89
N ILE A 140 8.06 5.90 -17.18
CA ILE A 140 8.89 4.93 -16.45
C ILE A 140 10.38 5.22 -16.68
N ASP A 141 10.81 5.39 -17.93
CA ASP A 141 12.21 5.62 -18.27
C ASP A 141 12.70 6.92 -17.64
N ARG A 142 11.92 8.00 -17.71
CA ARG A 142 12.26 9.27 -17.05
C ARG A 142 12.41 9.11 -15.52
N LEU A 143 11.53 8.37 -14.88
CA LEU A 143 11.63 8.15 -13.44
C LEU A 143 12.86 7.31 -13.08
N LEU A 144 13.22 6.32 -13.90
CA LEU A 144 14.43 5.52 -13.72
C LEU A 144 15.70 6.35 -13.91
N GLU A 145 15.73 7.28 -14.88
CA GLU A 145 16.84 8.24 -15.06
C GLU A 145 17.09 9.08 -13.82
N ILE A 146 16.00 9.58 -13.20
CA ILE A 146 16.08 10.42 -11.99
C ILE A 146 16.50 9.61 -10.75
N LYS A 147 16.00 8.38 -10.60
CA LYS A 147 16.15 7.59 -9.38
C LYS A 147 17.24 6.52 -9.43
N GLY A 148 17.66 6.12 -10.61
CA GLY A 148 18.53 4.95 -10.82
C GLY A 148 17.82 3.60 -10.65
N GLY A 149 16.66 3.54 -9.99
CA GLY A 149 15.90 2.29 -9.82
C GLY A 149 14.66 2.41 -8.96
N LEU A 150 13.78 1.41 -9.10
CA LEU A 150 12.55 1.23 -8.34
C LEU A 150 12.50 -0.17 -7.72
N ASP A 151 12.09 -0.28 -6.46
CA ASP A 151 11.89 -1.59 -5.85
C ASP A 151 10.74 -2.34 -6.54
N SER A 152 9.68 -1.63 -6.92
CA SER A 152 8.58 -2.25 -7.67
C SER A 152 7.80 -1.24 -8.51
N VAL A 153 7.22 -1.75 -9.60
CA VAL A 153 6.17 -1.09 -10.37
C VAL A 153 4.93 -1.96 -10.31
N GLN A 154 3.78 -1.35 -10.01
CA GLN A 154 2.50 -2.01 -9.94
C GLN A 154 1.64 -1.58 -11.11
N LEU A 155 1.36 -2.51 -12.03
CA LEU A 155 0.42 -2.32 -13.13
C LEU A 155 -1.00 -2.47 -12.60
N THR A 156 -1.73 -1.36 -12.50
CA THR A 156 -3.05 -1.32 -11.87
C THR A 156 -4.05 -0.52 -12.74
N GLY A 157 -5.14 -0.11 -12.14
CA GLY A 157 -6.22 0.65 -12.77
C GLY A 157 -7.56 0.19 -12.24
N GLY A 158 -8.52 -0.06 -13.14
CA GLY A 158 -9.66 -0.91 -12.84
C GLY A 158 -9.20 -2.36 -12.74
N GLU A 159 -9.26 -3.08 -13.86
CA GLU A 159 -8.59 -4.36 -14.04
C GLU A 159 -7.54 -4.20 -15.13
N ALA A 160 -6.27 -4.19 -14.74
CA ALA A 160 -5.16 -3.91 -15.67
C ALA A 160 -5.10 -4.86 -16.87
N MET A 161 -5.51 -6.12 -16.66
CA MET A 161 -5.49 -7.14 -17.72
C MET A 161 -6.54 -6.92 -18.82
N LEU A 162 -7.44 -5.94 -18.67
CA LEU A 162 -8.34 -5.51 -19.75
C LEU A 162 -7.64 -4.64 -20.78
N HIS A 163 -6.46 -4.06 -20.43
CA HIS A 163 -5.71 -3.29 -21.41
C HIS A 163 -5.20 -4.17 -22.55
N PRO A 164 -5.46 -3.83 -23.83
CA PRO A 164 -5.10 -4.70 -24.96
C PRO A 164 -3.60 -4.96 -25.06
N GLU A 165 -2.77 -4.02 -24.64
CA GLU A 165 -1.29 -4.13 -24.63
C GLU A 165 -0.73 -4.48 -23.23
N PHE A 166 -1.51 -5.17 -22.37
CA PHE A 166 -1.09 -5.51 -21.01
C PHE A 166 0.24 -6.29 -20.98
N TRP A 167 0.39 -7.26 -21.86
CA TRP A 167 1.58 -8.12 -21.89
C TRP A 167 2.83 -7.38 -22.37
N GLU A 168 2.67 -6.40 -23.22
CA GLU A 168 3.72 -5.50 -23.68
C GLU A 168 4.23 -4.61 -22.54
N PHE A 169 3.34 -4.13 -21.65
CA PHE A 169 3.74 -3.44 -20.44
C PHE A 169 4.53 -4.34 -19.49
N VAL A 170 4.08 -5.58 -19.28
CA VAL A 170 4.79 -6.57 -18.43
C VAL A 170 6.17 -6.85 -19.02
N SER A 171 6.27 -7.11 -20.32
CA SER A 171 7.53 -7.38 -21.01
C SER A 171 8.50 -6.18 -20.94
N PHE A 172 7.99 -4.98 -21.17
CA PHE A 172 8.77 -3.75 -21.05
C PHE A 172 9.37 -3.58 -19.65
N LEU A 173 8.56 -3.72 -18.61
CA LEU A 173 9.04 -3.61 -17.22
C LEU A 173 10.03 -4.72 -16.86
N HIS A 174 9.78 -5.93 -17.33
CA HIS A 174 10.67 -7.07 -17.10
C HIS A 174 12.07 -6.84 -17.68
N GLY A 175 12.16 -6.23 -18.86
CA GLY A 175 13.43 -5.88 -19.52
C GLY A 175 14.23 -4.76 -18.84
N ARG A 176 13.65 -4.00 -17.87
CA ARG A 176 14.36 -2.92 -17.18
C ARG A 176 15.10 -3.45 -15.95
N SER A 177 16.45 -3.39 -15.97
CA SER A 177 17.30 -3.85 -14.83
C SER A 177 17.06 -3.01 -13.55
N GLY A 178 16.72 -1.72 -13.70
CA GLY A 178 16.40 -0.83 -12.58
C GLY A 178 15.09 -1.14 -11.88
N ILE A 179 14.26 -2.09 -12.38
CA ILE A 179 13.01 -2.52 -11.74
C ILE A 179 13.20 -3.89 -11.14
N LYS A 180 13.07 -4.01 -9.80
CA LYS A 180 13.29 -5.28 -9.10
C LYS A 180 12.07 -6.20 -9.13
N LYS A 181 10.84 -5.64 -9.00
CA LYS A 181 9.58 -6.40 -8.99
C LYS A 181 8.48 -5.72 -9.80
N ILE A 182 7.60 -6.55 -10.35
CA ILE A 182 6.39 -6.13 -11.08
C ILE A 182 5.20 -6.72 -10.33
N TYR A 183 4.33 -5.86 -9.84
CA TYR A 183 3.11 -6.25 -9.14
C TYR A 183 1.90 -6.10 -10.04
N ILE A 184 1.04 -7.11 -10.03
CA ILE A 184 -0.18 -7.17 -10.85
C ILE A 184 -1.37 -7.37 -9.91
N PRO A 185 -1.96 -6.27 -9.38
CA PRO A 185 -3.25 -6.37 -8.69
C PRO A 185 -4.33 -6.79 -9.67
N THR A 186 -5.13 -7.77 -9.27
CA THR A 186 -6.22 -8.29 -10.10
C THR A 186 -7.35 -8.85 -9.25
N ASN A 187 -8.57 -8.76 -9.75
CA ASN A 187 -9.72 -9.44 -9.18
C ASN A 187 -9.71 -10.96 -9.45
N GLY A 188 -8.83 -11.44 -10.34
CA GLY A 188 -8.56 -12.84 -10.64
C GLY A 188 -9.43 -13.43 -11.76
N LEU A 189 -10.48 -12.76 -12.21
CA LEU A 189 -11.41 -13.36 -13.18
C LEU A 189 -10.74 -13.70 -14.52
N LEU A 190 -9.84 -12.85 -15.01
CA LEU A 190 -9.11 -13.06 -16.26
C LEU A 190 -7.96 -14.07 -16.12
N LEU A 191 -7.50 -14.34 -14.90
CA LEU A 191 -6.46 -15.33 -14.60
C LEU A 191 -7.02 -16.74 -14.32
N ALA A 192 -8.33 -16.91 -14.21
CA ALA A 192 -8.94 -18.20 -13.88
C ALA A 192 -8.82 -19.26 -15.00
N GLY A 193 -8.32 -18.87 -16.18
CA GLY A 193 -8.00 -19.77 -17.29
C GLY A 193 -6.52 -20.18 -17.28
N ARG A 194 -6.25 -21.44 -17.62
CA ARG A 194 -4.88 -22.02 -17.61
C ARG A 194 -3.86 -21.24 -18.44
N ASP A 195 -4.28 -20.70 -19.59
CA ASP A 195 -3.38 -20.00 -20.50
C ASP A 195 -2.89 -18.66 -19.93
N ALA A 196 -3.73 -17.95 -19.18
CA ALA A 196 -3.36 -16.69 -18.56
C ALA A 196 -2.25 -16.87 -17.49
N ALA A 197 -2.36 -17.91 -16.64
CA ALA A 197 -1.33 -18.25 -15.66
C ALA A 197 -0.01 -18.66 -16.34
N ARG A 198 -0.06 -19.45 -17.41
CA ARG A 198 1.12 -19.88 -18.18
C ARG A 198 1.87 -18.70 -18.80
N ARG A 199 1.15 -17.68 -19.29
CA ARG A 199 1.77 -16.46 -19.85
C ARG A 199 2.60 -15.67 -18.83
N LEU A 200 2.41 -15.86 -17.54
CA LEU A 200 3.22 -15.24 -16.48
C LEU A 200 4.52 -15.98 -16.19
N VAL A 201 4.65 -17.26 -16.60
CA VAL A 201 5.84 -18.08 -16.30
C VAL A 201 7.17 -17.47 -16.76
N PRO A 202 7.28 -16.88 -17.98
CA PRO A 202 8.52 -16.23 -18.42
C PRO A 202 8.95 -15.04 -17.54
N PHE A 203 8.02 -14.43 -16.78
CA PHE A 203 8.23 -13.25 -15.96
C PHE A 203 8.28 -13.53 -14.45
N ARG A 204 8.20 -14.81 -14.02
CA ARG A 204 8.01 -15.23 -12.62
C ARG A 204 9.15 -14.82 -11.67
N ASP A 205 10.32 -14.51 -12.18
CA ASP A 205 11.46 -14.00 -11.41
C ASP A 205 11.22 -12.59 -10.86
N LYS A 206 10.48 -11.76 -11.61
CA LYS A 206 10.12 -10.40 -11.21
C LYS A 206 8.64 -10.22 -10.86
N VAL A 207 7.73 -10.98 -11.47
CA VAL A 207 6.29 -10.81 -11.27
C VAL A 207 5.82 -11.39 -9.94
N MET A 208 4.91 -10.66 -9.29
CA MET A 208 4.04 -11.14 -8.21
C MET A 208 2.60 -10.71 -8.50
N VAL A 209 1.70 -11.66 -8.52
CA VAL A 209 0.26 -11.40 -8.64
C VAL A 209 -0.32 -11.00 -7.28
N LEU A 210 -0.98 -9.85 -7.22
CA LEU A 210 -1.69 -9.39 -6.03
C LEU A 210 -3.18 -9.71 -6.21
N LEU A 211 -3.54 -10.93 -5.83
CA LEU A 211 -4.89 -11.44 -6.00
C LEU A 211 -5.81 -10.88 -4.90
N GLN A 212 -6.89 -10.23 -5.30
CA GLN A 212 -7.93 -9.82 -4.36
C GLN A 212 -8.62 -11.06 -3.79
N PHE A 213 -8.58 -11.22 -2.45
CA PHE A 213 -9.15 -12.36 -1.76
C PHE A 213 -9.70 -11.93 -0.39
N ASP A 214 -10.98 -11.56 -0.32
CA ASP A 214 -11.58 -10.89 0.84
C ASP A 214 -12.16 -11.84 1.88
N ALA A 215 -12.60 -13.01 1.45
CA ALA A 215 -13.23 -14.03 2.30
C ALA A 215 -13.34 -15.36 1.55
N GLU A 216 -13.53 -16.44 2.30
CA GLU A 216 -14.01 -17.73 1.78
C GLU A 216 -15.53 -17.75 1.60
N THR A 217 -16.26 -16.91 2.33
CA THR A 217 -17.73 -16.85 2.28
C THR A 217 -18.25 -16.05 1.10
N ALA A 218 -19.33 -16.55 0.51
CA ALA A 218 -20.01 -15.88 -0.62
C ALA A 218 -20.67 -14.55 -0.20
N GLU A 219 -21.16 -14.46 1.03
CA GLU A 219 -21.84 -13.29 1.57
C GLU A 219 -20.90 -12.09 1.63
N ALA A 220 -19.76 -12.23 2.31
CA ALA A 220 -18.75 -11.17 2.41
C ALA A 220 -18.22 -10.74 1.01
N ASN A 221 -18.02 -11.71 0.11
CA ASN A 221 -17.60 -11.38 -1.25
C ASN A 221 -18.68 -10.59 -2.02
N ARG A 222 -19.96 -10.92 -1.89
CA ARG A 222 -21.04 -10.15 -2.53
C ARG A 222 -21.13 -8.74 -1.96
N ALA A 223 -21.01 -8.59 -0.63
CA ALA A 223 -21.04 -7.28 0.03
C ALA A 223 -19.90 -6.36 -0.46
N LEU A 224 -18.70 -6.89 -0.65
CA LEU A 224 -17.53 -6.08 -1.03
C LEU A 224 -17.33 -5.96 -2.54
N ARG A 225 -17.77 -6.94 -3.35
CA ARG A 225 -17.44 -7.04 -4.79
C ARG A 225 -18.67 -7.10 -5.70
N ALA A 226 -19.87 -7.08 -5.16
CA ALA A 226 -21.14 -7.31 -5.91
C ALA A 226 -21.15 -8.63 -6.69
N ALA A 227 -20.26 -9.57 -6.34
CA ALA A 227 -20.08 -10.87 -6.99
C ALA A 227 -19.55 -11.88 -6.01
N ASN A 228 -19.62 -13.17 -6.36
CA ASN A 228 -18.95 -14.23 -5.63
C ASN A 228 -17.84 -14.87 -6.49
N PRO A 229 -16.64 -14.29 -6.52
CA PRO A 229 -15.51 -14.79 -7.31
C PRO A 229 -14.71 -15.91 -6.61
N THR A 230 -15.14 -16.45 -5.49
CA THR A 230 -14.38 -17.40 -4.64
C THR A 230 -13.85 -18.59 -5.46
N GLY A 231 -14.71 -19.25 -6.24
CA GLY A 231 -14.30 -20.39 -7.05
C GLY A 231 -13.31 -20.04 -8.16
N ALA A 232 -13.45 -18.87 -8.80
CA ALA A 232 -12.49 -18.39 -9.78
C ALA A 232 -11.13 -18.09 -9.13
N ARG A 233 -11.13 -17.42 -7.99
CA ARG A 233 -9.92 -17.07 -7.22
C ARG A 233 -9.19 -18.31 -6.70
N GLN A 234 -9.92 -19.32 -6.26
CA GLN A 234 -9.31 -20.59 -5.84
C GLN A 234 -8.58 -21.26 -7.01
N ARG A 235 -9.19 -21.32 -8.20
CA ARG A 235 -8.50 -21.83 -9.40
C ARG A 235 -7.25 -21.02 -9.74
N VAL A 236 -7.30 -19.69 -9.62
CA VAL A 236 -6.12 -18.84 -9.84
C VAL A 236 -4.99 -19.20 -8.88
N ILE A 237 -5.29 -19.38 -7.58
CA ILE A 237 -4.30 -19.78 -6.58
C ILE A 237 -3.65 -21.10 -6.98
N GLU A 238 -4.43 -22.11 -7.33
CA GLU A 238 -3.94 -23.44 -7.72
C GLU A 238 -3.08 -23.39 -9.00
N GLU A 239 -3.52 -22.65 -10.02
CA GLU A 239 -2.78 -22.55 -11.30
C GLU A 239 -1.47 -21.77 -11.12
N LEU A 240 -1.48 -20.65 -10.39
CA LEU A 240 -0.26 -19.88 -10.15
C LEU A 240 0.72 -20.61 -9.21
N ASP A 241 0.20 -21.33 -8.20
CA ASP A 241 1.06 -22.14 -7.31
C ASP A 241 1.73 -23.27 -8.09
N ARG A 242 1.00 -23.96 -8.97
CA ARG A 242 1.52 -24.98 -9.89
C ARG A 242 2.55 -24.39 -10.87
N ALA A 243 2.32 -23.19 -11.37
CA ALA A 243 3.21 -22.49 -12.30
C ALA A 243 4.45 -21.89 -11.62
N GLY A 244 4.52 -21.89 -10.29
CA GLY A 244 5.62 -21.30 -9.51
C GLY A 244 5.66 -19.78 -9.56
N VAL A 245 4.50 -19.12 -9.82
CA VAL A 245 4.37 -17.67 -9.83
C VAL A 245 4.06 -17.18 -8.42
N ALA A 246 4.81 -16.19 -7.95
CA ALA A 246 4.60 -15.61 -6.63
C ALA A 246 3.27 -14.87 -6.53
N MET A 247 2.61 -15.00 -5.38
CA MET A 247 1.31 -14.36 -5.10
C MET A 247 1.32 -13.61 -3.78
N GLN A 248 0.53 -12.55 -3.73
CA GLN A 248 0.00 -11.93 -2.53
C GLN A 248 -1.52 -12.11 -2.53
N LEU A 249 -2.11 -12.50 -1.41
CA LEU A 249 -3.55 -12.34 -1.21
C LEU A 249 -3.80 -10.98 -0.56
N THR A 250 -4.66 -10.19 -1.17
CA THR A 250 -5.04 -8.87 -0.68
C THR A 250 -6.47 -8.94 -0.17
N MET A 251 -6.66 -8.64 1.11
CA MET A 251 -7.95 -8.61 1.77
C MET A 251 -8.33 -7.19 2.14
N THR A 252 -9.43 -6.69 1.60
CA THR A 252 -10.07 -5.46 2.07
C THR A 252 -10.95 -5.81 3.26
N LEU A 253 -10.69 -5.22 4.42
CA LEU A 253 -11.48 -5.44 5.64
C LEU A 253 -12.49 -4.31 5.82
N SER A 254 -13.75 -4.66 5.98
CA SER A 254 -14.82 -3.71 6.29
C SER A 254 -15.55 -4.15 7.55
N ARG A 255 -15.81 -3.20 8.44
CA ARG A 255 -16.46 -3.46 9.76
C ARG A 255 -17.82 -4.11 9.57
N GLY A 256 -18.05 -5.19 10.31
CA GLY A 256 -19.31 -5.96 10.26
C GLY A 256 -19.49 -6.83 9.02
N VAL A 257 -18.46 -6.95 8.15
CA VAL A 257 -18.56 -7.70 6.89
C VAL A 257 -17.68 -8.95 6.89
N ASN A 258 -16.38 -8.80 7.20
CA ASN A 258 -15.42 -9.89 7.01
C ASN A 258 -14.26 -9.92 8.02
N GLU A 259 -14.41 -9.27 9.18
CA GLU A 259 -13.36 -9.27 10.21
C GLU A 259 -13.07 -10.67 10.76
N ASP A 260 -14.06 -11.57 10.74
CA ASP A 260 -13.97 -12.97 11.14
C ASP A 260 -13.22 -13.85 10.12
N GLN A 261 -13.01 -13.36 8.89
CA GLN A 261 -12.39 -14.12 7.79
C GLN A 261 -10.86 -14.02 7.76
N VAL A 262 -10.22 -13.20 8.60
CA VAL A 262 -8.76 -13.00 8.62
C VAL A 262 -8.01 -14.31 8.78
N GLY A 263 -8.45 -15.16 9.72
CA GLY A 263 -7.85 -16.48 9.94
C GLY A 263 -7.96 -17.41 8.73
N ALA A 264 -9.08 -17.38 8.02
CA ALA A 264 -9.31 -18.17 6.82
C ALA A 264 -8.36 -17.75 5.68
N VAL A 265 -8.26 -16.44 5.42
CA VAL A 265 -7.35 -15.89 4.39
C VAL A 265 -5.89 -16.21 4.70
N VAL A 266 -5.48 -16.15 5.97
CA VAL A 266 -4.10 -16.51 6.37
C VAL A 266 -3.86 -18.01 6.21
N ARG A 267 -4.83 -18.88 6.51
CA ARG A 267 -4.71 -20.33 6.26
C ARG A 267 -4.48 -20.63 4.77
N GLN A 268 -5.22 -19.99 3.86
CA GLN A 268 -4.96 -20.08 2.41
C GLN A 268 -3.52 -19.71 2.07
N GLY A 269 -3.02 -18.60 2.64
CA GLY A 269 -1.63 -18.18 2.45
C GLY A 269 -0.61 -19.20 2.94
N LEU A 270 -0.89 -19.88 4.04
CA LEU A 270 0.02 -20.88 4.61
C LEU A 270 -0.03 -22.22 3.85
N ALA A 271 -1.17 -22.56 3.24
CA ALA A 271 -1.35 -23.80 2.51
C ALA A 271 -0.62 -23.84 1.15
N HIS A 272 -0.39 -22.68 0.53
CA HIS A 272 0.19 -22.55 -0.81
C HIS A 272 1.59 -21.97 -0.77
N LYS A 273 2.58 -22.68 -1.29
CA LYS A 273 4.01 -22.33 -1.23
C LYS A 273 4.32 -20.98 -1.90
N ASN A 274 3.66 -20.67 -2.99
CA ASN A 274 3.93 -19.47 -3.77
C ASN A 274 3.10 -18.25 -3.34
N ILE A 275 2.20 -18.38 -2.36
CA ILE A 275 1.67 -17.22 -1.67
C ILE A 275 2.74 -16.74 -0.67
N LYS A 276 3.30 -15.55 -0.94
CA LYS A 276 4.41 -14.97 -0.17
C LYS A 276 3.93 -13.91 0.83
N VAL A 277 2.80 -13.28 0.56
CA VAL A 277 2.29 -12.16 1.35
C VAL A 277 0.78 -12.30 1.52
N ILE A 278 0.30 -12.01 2.73
CA ILE A 278 -1.08 -11.63 3.00
C ILE A 278 -1.08 -10.14 3.34
N ALA A 279 -1.79 -9.33 2.54
CA ALA A 279 -1.96 -7.91 2.78
C ALA A 279 -3.38 -7.64 3.29
N LEU A 280 -3.49 -7.21 4.52
CA LEU A 280 -4.74 -6.89 5.21
C LEU A 280 -4.92 -5.37 5.18
N GLN A 281 -5.96 -4.90 4.53
CA GLN A 281 -6.20 -3.49 4.26
C GLN A 281 -7.56 -3.07 4.81
N PRO A 282 -7.62 -2.37 5.96
CA PRO A 282 -8.85 -1.70 6.36
C PRO A 282 -9.39 -0.84 5.23
N ALA A 283 -10.69 -0.94 4.95
CA ALA A 283 -11.32 -0.20 3.89
C ALA A 283 -11.17 1.31 4.10
N THR A 284 -10.92 2.02 3.00
CA THR A 284 -10.86 3.49 2.97
C THR A 284 -12.11 4.04 2.31
N TYR A 285 -12.54 5.21 2.75
CA TYR A 285 -13.68 5.93 2.18
C TYR A 285 -13.22 6.83 1.01
N SER A 286 -12.44 6.23 0.09
CA SER A 286 -11.93 6.85 -1.13
C SER A 286 -12.56 6.19 -2.35
N GLY A 287 -12.71 6.94 -3.44
CA GLY A 287 -13.36 6.46 -4.65
C GLY A 287 -14.83 6.12 -4.37
N ARG A 288 -15.21 4.85 -4.57
CA ARG A 288 -16.55 4.33 -4.27
C ARG A 288 -16.54 3.56 -2.96
N TYR A 289 -17.45 3.91 -2.08
CA TYR A 289 -17.71 3.19 -0.83
C TYR A 289 -19.22 3.25 -0.52
N ASP A 290 -19.93 2.22 -0.93
CA ASP A 290 -21.41 2.15 -0.88
C ASP A 290 -21.92 1.45 0.42
N LEU A 291 -21.03 1.23 1.41
CA LEU A 291 -21.35 0.55 2.67
C LEU A 291 -21.51 1.52 3.87
N ASP A 292 -22.13 2.66 3.65
CA ASP A 292 -22.40 3.67 4.68
C ASP A 292 -21.16 4.05 5.51
N PRO A 293 -20.33 4.98 5.04
CA PRO A 293 -19.07 5.32 5.67
C PRO A 293 -19.30 6.05 7.01
N ASP A 294 -18.80 5.48 8.12
CA ASP A 294 -18.76 6.14 9.41
C ASP A 294 -17.31 6.43 9.82
N PRO A 295 -16.88 7.71 9.75
CA PRO A 295 -15.53 8.10 10.16
C PRO A 295 -15.22 7.85 11.65
N LEU A 296 -16.24 7.69 12.50
CA LEU A 296 -16.10 7.42 13.93
C LEU A 296 -16.23 5.95 14.30
N SER A 297 -16.55 5.08 13.32
CA SER A 297 -16.70 3.63 13.51
C SER A 297 -16.01 2.83 12.41
N ARG A 298 -14.71 3.08 12.17
CA ARG A 298 -13.92 2.39 11.14
C ARG A 298 -12.93 1.39 11.75
N LEU A 299 -12.51 0.41 10.96
CA LEU A 299 -11.40 -0.46 11.32
C LEU A 299 -10.08 0.30 11.20
N THR A 300 -9.20 0.07 12.16
CA THR A 300 -7.85 0.62 12.22
C THR A 300 -6.80 -0.48 12.28
N LEU A 301 -5.53 -0.12 12.36
CA LEU A 301 -4.43 -1.07 12.43
C LEU A 301 -4.58 -2.00 13.65
N SER A 302 -4.92 -1.48 14.82
CA SER A 302 -5.09 -2.27 16.04
C SER A 302 -6.22 -3.29 15.97
N ASP A 303 -7.32 -2.97 15.28
CA ASP A 303 -8.44 -3.92 15.08
C ASP A 303 -7.99 -5.12 14.24
N VAL A 304 -7.26 -4.85 13.14
CA VAL A 304 -6.72 -5.92 12.28
C VAL A 304 -5.69 -6.76 13.04
N LEU A 305 -4.82 -6.10 13.82
CA LEU A 305 -3.84 -6.78 14.66
C LEU A 305 -4.54 -7.72 15.67
N LYS A 306 -5.61 -7.25 16.31
CA LYS A 306 -6.42 -8.05 17.20
C LYS A 306 -7.06 -9.25 16.49
N ALA A 307 -7.60 -9.05 15.29
CA ALA A 307 -8.15 -10.16 14.49
C ALA A 307 -7.06 -11.21 14.16
N ILE A 308 -5.84 -10.79 13.78
CA ILE A 308 -4.73 -11.71 13.53
C ILE A 308 -4.37 -12.50 14.81
N THR A 309 -4.18 -11.82 15.93
CA THR A 309 -3.73 -12.47 17.17
C THR A 309 -4.74 -13.48 17.73
N THR A 310 -6.02 -13.30 17.45
CA THR A 310 -7.10 -14.20 17.87
C THR A 310 -7.35 -15.36 16.90
N GLN A 311 -7.29 -15.10 15.59
CA GLN A 311 -7.73 -16.05 14.56
C GLN A 311 -6.59 -16.85 13.91
N VAL A 312 -5.34 -16.33 13.90
CA VAL A 312 -4.23 -16.96 13.17
C VAL A 312 -3.53 -18.04 14.00
N ARG A 313 -3.16 -19.13 13.32
CA ARG A 313 -2.31 -20.19 13.87
C ARG A 313 -1.15 -20.47 12.91
N PRO A 314 0.12 -20.63 13.37
CA PRO A 314 0.53 -20.54 14.79
C PRO A 314 0.28 -19.16 15.40
N ARG A 315 0.09 -19.09 16.71
CA ARG A 315 -0.27 -17.84 17.41
C ARG A 315 0.77 -16.75 17.19
N VAL A 316 0.32 -15.57 16.83
CA VAL A 316 1.12 -14.35 16.66
C VAL A 316 0.84 -13.39 17.82
N ARG A 317 1.84 -12.70 18.30
CA ARG A 317 1.72 -11.70 19.37
C ARG A 317 1.84 -10.29 18.79
N PRO A 318 1.26 -9.27 19.41
CA PRO A 318 1.42 -7.88 18.97
C PRO A 318 2.88 -7.44 18.84
N GLU A 319 3.75 -7.88 19.79
CA GLU A 319 5.18 -7.54 19.84
C GLU A 319 6.00 -8.17 18.69
N GLU A 320 5.40 -9.08 17.93
CA GLU A 320 6.01 -9.70 16.74
C GLU A 320 5.72 -8.93 15.46
N PHE A 321 5.09 -7.76 15.56
CA PHE A 321 4.89 -6.84 14.44
C PHE A 321 5.85 -5.65 14.52
N ALA A 322 6.22 -5.14 13.35
CA ALA A 322 7.06 -3.99 13.19
C ALA A 322 6.49 -3.05 12.14
N PRO A 323 6.68 -1.72 12.28
CA PRO A 323 6.38 -0.79 11.20
C PRO A 323 7.11 -1.15 9.90
N ILE A 324 6.48 -0.90 8.76
CA ILE A 324 7.13 -1.07 7.45
C ILE A 324 8.25 -0.03 7.31
N PRO A 325 9.49 -0.43 7.03
CA PRO A 325 10.64 0.46 7.17
C PRO A 325 10.75 1.59 6.15
N CYS A 326 9.99 1.55 5.07
CA CYS A 326 10.08 2.53 3.97
C CYS A 326 9.08 3.68 4.06
N SER A 327 8.21 3.70 5.07
CA SER A 327 7.13 4.69 5.19
C SER A 327 6.91 5.11 6.64
N HIS A 328 6.04 6.13 6.85
CA HIS A 328 5.65 6.54 8.20
C HIS A 328 5.15 5.34 9.03
N PRO A 329 5.48 5.24 10.34
CA PRO A 329 5.11 4.09 11.18
C PRO A 329 3.63 3.75 11.20
N ASN A 330 2.75 4.75 11.06
CA ASN A 330 1.30 4.53 10.98
C ASN A 330 0.79 4.11 9.59
N CYS A 331 1.69 3.90 8.60
CA CYS A 331 1.30 3.51 7.23
C CYS A 331 1.26 2.00 7.01
N GLY A 332 1.79 1.22 7.95
CA GLY A 332 1.68 -0.23 7.88
C GLY A 332 2.64 -0.96 8.79
N TRP A 333 2.25 -2.17 9.15
CA TRP A 333 3.01 -3.07 10.01
C TRP A 333 3.13 -4.44 9.37
N ILE A 334 4.24 -5.11 9.64
CA ILE A 334 4.53 -6.45 9.12
C ILE A 334 4.94 -7.40 10.23
N THR A 335 4.64 -8.68 10.02
CA THR A 335 5.26 -9.80 10.73
C THR A 335 5.75 -10.82 9.70
N LEU A 336 6.87 -11.46 10.01
CA LEU A 336 7.59 -12.35 9.09
C LEU A 336 7.65 -13.76 9.63
N PHE A 337 7.37 -14.73 8.76
CA PHE A 337 7.50 -16.15 9.04
C PHE A 337 8.49 -16.79 8.07
N VAL A 338 9.16 -17.84 8.51
CA VAL A 338 9.88 -18.78 7.65
C VAL A 338 9.08 -20.07 7.57
N ARG A 339 8.82 -20.54 6.34
CA ARG A 339 8.17 -21.81 6.04
C ARG A 339 9.21 -22.77 5.45
N ARG A 340 9.59 -23.77 6.19
CA ARG A 340 10.59 -24.74 5.75
C ARG A 340 10.38 -26.09 6.40
N PHE A 341 10.50 -27.17 5.63
CA PHE A 341 10.34 -28.55 6.10
C PHE A 341 9.00 -28.78 6.84
N GLY A 342 7.90 -28.22 6.33
CA GLY A 342 6.58 -28.33 6.97
C GLY A 342 6.40 -27.46 8.23
N LEU A 343 7.45 -26.75 8.67
CA LEU A 343 7.40 -25.87 9.84
C LEU A 343 7.16 -24.43 9.45
N VAL A 344 6.31 -23.76 10.21
CA VAL A 344 6.05 -22.30 10.13
C VAL A 344 6.52 -21.66 11.43
N ARG A 345 7.49 -20.76 11.35
CA ARG A 345 8.06 -20.08 12.53
C ARG A 345 8.09 -18.57 12.32
N ASN A 346 7.56 -17.83 13.28
CA ASN A 346 7.69 -16.38 13.29
C ASN A 346 9.12 -15.99 13.63
N ILE A 347 9.79 -15.27 12.72
CA ILE A 347 11.21 -14.85 12.90
C ILE A 347 11.35 -13.51 13.60
N MET A 348 10.27 -12.72 13.73
CA MET A 348 10.30 -11.42 14.42
C MET A 348 10.67 -11.56 15.91
N ARG A 349 10.47 -12.74 16.50
CA ARG A 349 10.92 -13.07 17.87
C ARG A 349 12.42 -12.94 18.08
N PHE A 350 13.18 -13.12 16.99
CA PHE A 350 14.64 -13.13 17.00
C PHE A 350 15.24 -11.82 16.47
N VAL A 351 14.40 -10.90 15.99
CA VAL A 351 14.85 -9.62 15.43
C VAL A 351 14.90 -8.57 16.52
N ASP A 352 16.04 -7.92 16.65
CA ASP A 352 16.20 -6.69 17.43
C ASP A 352 15.99 -5.49 16.49
N LEU A 353 14.76 -4.99 16.44
CA LEU A 353 14.37 -3.90 15.55
C LEU A 353 15.26 -2.65 15.71
N PRO A 354 15.52 -2.13 16.93
CA PRO A 354 16.40 -0.99 17.10
C PRO A 354 17.80 -1.18 16.50
N ALA A 355 18.33 -2.41 16.56
CA ALA A 355 19.67 -2.71 16.07
C ALA A 355 19.78 -2.80 14.55
N ILE A 356 18.66 -3.00 13.85
CA ILE A 356 18.64 -3.20 12.38
C ILE A 356 18.01 -2.04 11.62
N MET A 357 17.44 -1.05 12.31
CA MET A 357 16.67 0.01 11.67
C MET A 357 17.41 0.73 10.54
N ASP A 358 18.70 1.01 10.73
CA ASP A 358 19.53 1.70 9.73
C ASP A 358 19.77 0.84 8.48
N GLU A 359 19.74 -0.49 8.61
CA GLU A 359 19.91 -1.39 7.45
C GLU A 359 18.65 -1.58 6.63
N VAL A 360 17.49 -1.48 7.27
CA VAL A 360 16.19 -1.72 6.62
C VAL A 360 15.46 -0.43 6.24
N ALA A 361 15.91 0.72 6.78
CA ALA A 361 15.32 2.02 6.47
C ALA A 361 15.24 2.24 4.94
N TYR A 362 14.09 2.74 4.47
CA TYR A 362 13.81 3.02 3.06
C TYR A 362 13.82 1.81 2.10
N LYS A 363 13.84 0.58 2.63
CA LYS A 363 13.78 -0.64 1.80
C LYS A 363 12.41 -1.31 1.93
N THR A 364 11.84 -1.68 0.79
CA THR A 364 10.62 -2.52 0.73
C THR A 364 10.95 -4.00 0.52
N LEU A 365 12.12 -4.27 -0.04
CA LEU A 365 12.59 -5.62 -0.37
C LEU A 365 13.96 -5.85 0.25
N LEU A 366 14.12 -6.99 0.91
CA LEU A 366 15.40 -7.46 1.44
C LEU A 366 15.88 -8.67 0.63
N SER A 367 17.14 -8.63 0.21
CA SER A 367 17.81 -9.79 -0.34
C SER A 367 18.02 -10.88 0.74
N THR A 368 18.31 -12.11 0.33
CA THR A 368 18.61 -13.19 1.28
C THR A 368 19.79 -12.84 2.23
N ASN A 369 20.80 -12.15 1.72
CA ASN A 369 21.95 -11.76 2.52
C ASN A 369 21.61 -10.66 3.53
N GLU A 370 20.80 -9.67 3.13
CA GLU A 370 20.30 -8.63 4.03
C GLU A 370 19.40 -9.24 5.12
N LEU A 371 18.48 -10.12 4.73
CA LEU A 371 17.61 -10.81 5.68
C LEU A 371 18.41 -11.64 6.69
N ARG A 372 19.47 -12.35 6.25
CA ARG A 372 20.37 -13.08 7.14
C ARG A 372 21.12 -12.18 8.11
N ARG A 373 21.58 -11.01 7.66
CA ARG A 373 22.22 -10.02 8.54
C ARG A 373 21.24 -9.49 9.57
N VAL A 374 20.03 -9.12 9.13
CA VAL A 374 18.97 -8.63 10.00
C VAL A 374 18.61 -9.63 11.10
N VAL A 375 18.38 -10.89 10.73
CA VAL A 375 18.08 -11.96 11.69
C VAL A 375 19.30 -12.28 12.55
N GLY A 376 20.51 -12.28 11.99
CA GLY A 376 21.75 -12.66 12.68
C GLY A 376 22.21 -11.69 13.77
N ARG A 377 21.78 -10.41 13.72
CA ARG A 377 22.05 -9.40 14.78
C ARG A 377 21.06 -9.46 15.94
N GLY A 378 20.11 -10.38 15.89
CA GLY A 378 19.09 -10.54 16.92
C GLY A 378 19.59 -11.22 18.20
N ARG A 379 18.64 -11.56 19.05
CA ARG A 379 18.85 -12.21 20.36
C ARG A 379 19.60 -13.55 20.24
N ARG A 380 20.10 -14.09 21.37
CA ARG A 380 20.82 -15.38 21.42
C ARG A 380 20.12 -16.48 20.62
N GLY A 381 20.86 -17.17 19.75
CA GLY A 381 20.34 -18.19 18.82
C GLY A 381 19.98 -17.68 17.41
N ALA A 382 19.92 -16.37 17.21
CA ALA A 382 19.57 -15.76 15.92
C ALA A 382 20.60 -16.08 14.81
N ALA A 383 21.88 -16.19 15.13
CA ALA A 383 22.94 -16.49 14.17
C ALA A 383 22.77 -17.87 13.50
N LEU A 384 22.30 -18.88 14.23
CA LEU A 384 22.00 -20.20 13.66
C LEU A 384 20.75 -20.14 12.79
N ALA A 385 19.69 -19.46 13.27
CA ALA A 385 18.46 -19.25 12.50
C ALA A 385 18.74 -18.50 11.18
N ALA A 386 19.61 -17.47 11.21
CA ALA A 386 19.98 -16.67 10.04
C ALA A 386 20.61 -17.51 8.91
N ARG A 387 21.42 -18.53 9.23
CA ARG A 387 22.04 -19.40 8.22
C ARG A 387 21.00 -20.24 7.46
N LEU A 388 19.85 -20.50 8.05
CA LEU A 388 18.80 -21.33 7.49
C LEU A 388 17.78 -20.54 6.69
N VAL A 389 17.71 -19.20 6.84
CA VAL A 389 16.72 -18.37 6.16
C VAL A 389 17.10 -18.14 4.70
N ARG A 390 16.13 -18.35 3.81
CA ARG A 390 16.18 -17.95 2.40
C ARG A 390 15.01 -17.01 2.13
N SER A 391 15.20 -16.02 1.26
CA SER A 391 14.10 -15.09 0.88
C SER A 391 12.89 -15.81 0.27
N THR A 392 13.14 -16.96 -0.41
CA THR A 392 12.08 -17.81 -0.98
C THR A 392 11.20 -18.49 0.06
N ASP A 393 11.71 -18.68 1.30
CA ASP A 393 11.02 -19.36 2.38
C ASP A 393 10.22 -18.37 3.27
N VAL A 394 10.36 -17.07 3.02
CA VAL A 394 9.68 -16.02 3.79
C VAL A 394 8.21 -15.93 3.40
N PHE A 395 7.36 -15.83 4.41
CA PHE A 395 5.95 -15.51 4.31
C PHE A 395 5.66 -14.29 5.20
N THR A 396 4.95 -13.33 4.67
CA THR A 396 4.69 -12.05 5.32
C THR A 396 3.20 -11.85 5.55
N ILE A 397 2.83 -11.38 6.73
CA ILE A 397 1.53 -10.76 6.96
C ILE A 397 1.77 -9.27 7.10
N ALA A 398 1.11 -8.47 6.26
CA ALA A 398 1.21 -7.01 6.26
C ALA A 398 -0.16 -6.38 6.55
N ILE A 399 -0.19 -5.40 7.42
CA ILE A 399 -1.37 -4.56 7.68
C ILE A 399 -1.09 -3.20 7.04
N LYS A 400 -1.98 -2.71 6.17
CA LYS A 400 -1.81 -1.43 5.45
C LYS A 400 -3.06 -0.54 5.60
N PRO A 401 -3.13 0.29 6.65
CA PRO A 401 -4.20 1.27 6.81
C PRO A 401 -3.91 2.49 5.93
N PHE A 402 -4.53 2.57 4.77
CA PHE A 402 -4.48 3.75 3.92
C PHE A 402 -5.34 4.88 4.51
N MET A 403 -5.03 6.11 4.10
CA MET A 403 -5.82 7.29 4.46
C MET A 403 -6.81 7.64 3.36
N ASP A 404 -7.87 8.32 3.79
CA ASP A 404 -8.89 8.96 2.95
C ASP A 404 -9.11 10.42 3.39
N ARG A 405 -10.08 11.11 2.79
CA ARG A 405 -10.41 12.51 3.13
C ARG A 405 -10.73 12.73 4.61
N PHE A 406 -11.22 11.71 5.33
CA PHE A 406 -11.55 11.82 6.75
C PHE A 406 -10.32 11.65 7.65
N SER A 407 -9.36 10.83 7.27
CA SER A 407 -8.18 10.46 8.06
C SER A 407 -6.86 11.03 7.52
N TYR A 408 -6.92 11.94 6.54
CA TYR A 408 -5.75 12.53 5.91
C TYR A 408 -4.84 13.23 6.92
N ASP A 409 -3.54 12.96 6.82
CA ASP A 409 -2.49 13.51 7.66
C ASP A 409 -1.26 13.82 6.79
N GLN A 410 -0.94 15.12 6.68
CA GLN A 410 0.15 15.62 5.83
C GLN A 410 1.51 15.04 6.23
N ASP A 411 1.75 14.82 7.52
CA ASP A 411 2.98 14.20 8.01
C ASP A 411 3.18 12.79 7.42
N ARG A 412 2.11 11.99 7.33
CA ARG A 412 2.16 10.68 6.70
C ARG A 412 2.37 10.75 5.19
N VAL A 413 1.79 11.75 4.53
CA VAL A 413 1.97 11.98 3.08
C VAL A 413 3.41 12.35 2.76
N ALA A 414 4.01 13.26 3.52
CA ALA A 414 5.40 13.70 3.34
C ALA A 414 6.42 12.55 3.49
N ASN A 415 6.06 11.51 4.25
CA ASN A 415 6.88 10.31 4.46
C ASN A 415 6.42 9.11 3.62
N CYS A 416 5.64 9.32 2.58
CA CYS A 416 5.17 8.26 1.71
C CYS A 416 6.27 7.79 0.73
N CYS A 417 6.35 6.47 0.51
CA CYS A 417 7.18 5.87 -0.53
C CYS A 417 6.37 5.08 -1.57
N HIS A 418 5.04 5.07 -1.41
CA HIS A 418 4.08 4.34 -2.23
C HIS A 418 3.30 5.34 -3.07
N HIS A 419 3.73 5.56 -4.31
CA HIS A 419 3.20 6.62 -5.16
C HIS A 419 2.36 6.05 -6.30
N LEU A 420 1.30 6.78 -6.67
CA LEU A 420 0.52 6.55 -7.87
C LEU A 420 0.88 7.60 -8.92
N MET A 421 1.10 7.16 -10.13
CA MET A 421 1.38 8.05 -11.26
C MET A 421 0.06 8.62 -11.80
N ASP A 422 -0.05 9.94 -11.85
CA ASP A 422 -1.20 10.58 -12.47
C ASP A 422 -1.16 10.47 -14.02
N THR A 423 -2.23 10.88 -14.69
CA THR A 423 -2.32 10.82 -16.17
C THR A 423 -1.30 11.69 -16.90
N ARG A 424 -0.57 12.54 -16.18
CA ARG A 424 0.53 13.40 -16.71
C ARG A 424 1.92 12.86 -16.41
N GLY A 425 2.03 11.69 -15.78
CA GLY A 425 3.29 11.05 -15.45
C GLY A 425 3.94 11.55 -14.14
N ARG A 426 3.20 12.23 -13.26
CA ARG A 426 3.70 12.71 -11.97
C ARG A 426 3.42 11.68 -10.87
N PRO A 427 4.44 11.24 -10.10
CA PRO A 427 4.23 10.37 -8.96
C PRO A 427 3.67 11.18 -7.78
N VAL A 428 2.49 10.81 -7.29
CA VAL A 428 1.80 11.41 -6.15
C VAL A 428 1.62 10.36 -5.07
N SER A 429 1.72 10.75 -3.79
CA SER A 429 1.44 9.84 -2.67
C SER A 429 0.10 9.11 -2.88
N PHE A 430 0.07 7.78 -2.71
CA PHE A 430 -1.12 6.96 -2.96
C PHE A 430 -2.35 7.49 -2.22
N CYS A 431 -2.21 7.83 -0.93
CA CYS A 431 -3.32 8.35 -0.13
C CYS A 431 -3.76 9.74 -0.59
N GLU A 432 -2.83 10.61 -0.93
CA GLU A 432 -3.12 11.95 -1.45
C GLU A 432 -3.80 11.88 -2.81
N TYR A 433 -3.29 11.04 -3.71
CA TYR A 433 -3.90 10.86 -5.02
C TYR A 433 -5.36 10.43 -4.89
N ASN A 434 -5.66 9.40 -4.09
CA ASN A 434 -7.01 8.88 -3.95
C ASN A 434 -7.95 9.82 -3.20
N ALA A 435 -7.44 10.59 -2.21
CA ALA A 435 -8.26 11.50 -1.42
C ALA A 435 -8.51 12.86 -2.10
N LEU A 436 -7.56 13.36 -2.90
CA LEU A 436 -7.56 14.74 -3.39
C LEU A 436 -7.42 14.87 -4.91
N VAL A 437 -6.49 14.10 -5.53
CA VAL A 437 -6.11 14.30 -6.93
C VAL A 437 -7.03 13.56 -7.88
N ARG A 438 -7.44 12.34 -7.55
CA ARG A 438 -8.26 11.48 -8.41
C ARG A 438 -9.49 12.16 -9.01
N PRO A 439 -10.32 12.93 -8.26
CA PRO A 439 -11.47 13.62 -8.83
C PRO A 439 -11.12 14.71 -9.87
N ARG A 440 -9.84 15.10 -9.91
CA ARG A 440 -9.33 16.17 -10.80
C ARG A 440 -8.40 15.64 -11.87
N ASP A 441 -8.08 14.36 -11.87
CA ASP A 441 -7.19 13.73 -12.84
C ASP A 441 -7.97 13.38 -14.12
N SER A 442 -7.53 13.93 -15.24
CA SER A 442 -8.32 13.98 -16.49
C SER A 442 -8.13 12.74 -17.35
N TRP A 443 -8.77 11.63 -16.97
CA TRP A 443 -8.81 10.40 -17.79
C TRP A 443 -9.45 10.61 -19.16
N GLU A 444 -10.34 11.58 -19.31
CA GLU A 444 -11.01 11.88 -20.58
C GLU A 444 -10.05 12.29 -21.70
N ARG A 445 -8.84 12.75 -21.33
CA ARG A 445 -7.77 13.08 -22.29
C ARG A 445 -7.10 11.86 -22.90
N LEU A 446 -7.25 10.71 -22.29
CA LEU A 446 -6.65 9.47 -22.74
C LEU A 446 -7.54 8.77 -23.78
N PRO A 447 -6.97 7.98 -24.70
CA PRO A 447 -7.73 7.27 -25.72
C PRO A 447 -8.68 6.23 -25.11
N LEU A 448 -9.72 5.89 -25.89
CA LEU A 448 -10.64 4.81 -25.57
C LEU A 448 -9.93 3.45 -25.53
N LEU A 449 -10.46 2.53 -24.76
CA LEU A 449 -9.92 1.17 -24.59
C LEU A 449 -10.01 0.33 -25.86
N ARG A 450 -10.92 0.69 -26.79
CA ARG A 450 -11.16 -0.02 -28.06
C ARG A 450 -9.96 -0.02 -28.98
#